data_763bcb51fe9be3920f2a0114feb9f2b6
#
_entry.id   763bcb51fe9be3920f2a0114feb9f2b6
#
_cell.length_a   1.000
_cell.length_b   1.000
_cell.length_c   1.000
_cell.angle_alpha   90.00
_cell.angle_beta   90.00
_cell.angle_gamma   90.00
#
_symmetry.space_group_name_H-M   'P 1'
#
loop_
_entity.id
_entity.type
_entity.pdbx_description
1 polymer ?
#
loop_
_entity_poly.entity_id
_entity_poly.type
_entity_poly.pdbx_seq_one_letter_code
_entity_poly.pdbx_strand_id
1 'polypeptide(L)'
;MKVTGLNIHPLKSGRAIAQTSVSVKHDGLAGDRRFMLVDPDGKFITQRELQLLAQVEATHVAGGVHLKMGTRTATVSFDPARRLDVRVWDSEVNAAVSEARADATLAGWFGRPVRLVHMDERAARVVGEEWADEAAPVGFADGFPVLITTTASLADLNVTLIAKGQEPVGMDRFRTNILIDNDEPWEEDFWESVEIGGITFDLVKPCARCIMTTQDQVTGERIGGNPIQGLAEKRMSADRRVPGVLFGWNAVPRSEGVVNLGDEMRVVTAREERWPMKIRA
;
A
#
# COMPACT_ATOMS: atom_id res chain seq x y z
N MET A 1 1.71 -22.31 5.30
CA MET A 1 1.71 -21.17 4.38
C MET A 1 3.05 -20.47 4.43
N LYS A 2 3.48 -19.80 3.35
CA LYS A 2 4.81 -19.15 3.29
C LYS A 2 4.73 -17.76 2.66
N VAL A 3 5.67 -16.91 3.03
CA VAL A 3 5.88 -15.62 2.38
C VAL A 3 6.52 -15.85 1.01
N THR A 4 5.83 -15.50 -0.07
CA THR A 4 6.31 -15.61 -1.45
C THR A 4 6.56 -14.27 -2.13
N GLY A 5 6.19 -13.17 -1.48
CA GLY A 5 6.50 -11.84 -1.95
C GLY A 5 6.58 -10.83 -0.80
N LEU A 6 7.61 -10.00 -0.85
CA LEU A 6 7.80 -8.86 0.06
C LEU A 6 8.04 -7.62 -0.78
N ASN A 7 7.26 -6.56 -0.53
CA ASN A 7 7.41 -5.31 -1.26
C ASN A 7 7.28 -4.11 -0.34
N ILE A 8 8.10 -3.10 -0.59
CA ILE A 8 7.92 -1.75 -0.07
C ILE A 8 7.59 -0.79 -1.21
N HIS A 9 6.91 0.27 -0.87
CA HIS A 9 6.54 1.35 -1.78
C HIS A 9 7.02 2.67 -1.17
N PRO A 10 8.30 3.03 -1.26
CA PRO A 10 8.85 4.15 -0.51
C PRO A 10 8.10 5.47 -0.78
N LEU A 11 7.70 5.70 -2.04
CA LEU A 11 6.86 6.82 -2.44
C LEU A 11 5.38 6.41 -2.49
N LYS A 12 4.50 7.15 -1.82
CA LYS A 12 3.04 6.99 -1.98
C LYS A 12 2.67 7.06 -3.45
N SER A 13 1.96 6.05 -3.94
CA SER A 13 1.62 5.90 -5.38
C SER A 13 2.83 5.68 -6.31
N GLY A 14 4.06 5.56 -5.79
CA GLY A 14 5.23 5.18 -6.59
C GLY A 14 5.33 3.67 -6.81
N ARG A 15 6.34 3.24 -7.57
CA ARG A 15 6.61 1.83 -7.90
C ARG A 15 6.95 1.01 -6.67
N ALA A 16 6.57 -0.26 -6.68
CA ALA A 16 6.99 -1.24 -5.68
C ALA A 16 8.47 -1.59 -5.85
N ILE A 17 9.13 -1.86 -4.73
CA ILE A 17 10.48 -2.42 -4.68
C ILE A 17 10.40 -3.76 -3.96
N ALA A 18 10.70 -4.84 -4.69
CA ALA A 18 10.75 -6.18 -4.11
C ALA A 18 11.91 -6.30 -3.10
N GLN A 19 11.66 -7.02 -2.03
CA GLN A 19 12.61 -7.30 -0.95
C GLN A 19 12.78 -8.80 -0.79
N THR A 20 13.95 -9.24 -0.41
CA THR A 20 14.19 -10.63 0.07
C THR A 20 14.10 -10.70 1.59
N SER A 21 14.32 -9.58 2.26
CA SER A 21 14.24 -9.41 3.71
C SER A 21 13.88 -7.97 4.03
N VAL A 22 13.05 -7.74 5.04
CA VAL A 22 12.64 -6.39 5.45
C VAL A 22 12.45 -6.32 6.96
N SER A 23 12.96 -5.25 7.56
CA SER A 23 12.66 -4.94 8.96
C SER A 23 11.20 -4.49 9.10
N VAL A 24 10.53 -5.02 10.10
CA VAL A 24 9.18 -4.61 10.50
C VAL A 24 9.30 -3.73 11.73
N LYS A 25 8.63 -2.60 11.71
CA LYS A 25 8.48 -1.66 12.82
C LYS A 25 7.01 -1.48 13.14
N HIS A 26 6.70 -0.80 14.23
CA HIS A 26 5.30 -0.53 14.59
C HIS A 26 4.54 0.26 13.51
N ASP A 27 5.23 1.07 12.69
CA ASP A 27 4.66 1.83 11.57
C ASP A 27 4.69 1.09 10.22
N GLY A 28 5.00 -0.22 10.23
CA GLY A 28 4.99 -1.12 9.08
C GLY A 28 6.38 -1.56 8.61
N LEU A 29 6.49 -1.88 7.34
CA LEU A 29 7.77 -2.30 6.76
C LEU A 29 8.71 -1.10 6.63
N ALA A 30 9.95 -1.28 7.06
CA ALA A 30 10.95 -0.20 7.04
C ALA A 30 11.10 0.40 5.64
N GLY A 31 10.95 1.71 5.54
CA GLY A 31 11.04 2.44 4.28
C GLY A 31 9.73 2.51 3.47
N ASP A 32 8.66 1.83 3.90
CA ASP A 32 7.39 1.85 3.18
C ASP A 32 6.65 3.19 3.37
N ARG A 33 6.16 3.78 2.25
CA ARG A 33 5.38 5.03 2.20
C ARG A 33 5.92 6.17 3.07
N ARG A 34 7.26 6.34 3.07
CA ARG A 34 7.92 7.44 3.79
C ARG A 34 7.90 8.76 3.01
N PHE A 35 7.69 8.71 1.70
CA PHE A 35 7.64 9.87 0.81
C PHE A 35 6.29 10.02 0.13
N MET A 36 5.89 11.26 -0.13
CA MET A 36 4.63 11.59 -0.79
C MET A 36 4.76 12.86 -1.61
N LEU A 37 4.17 12.90 -2.80
CA LEU A 37 3.96 14.14 -3.53
C LEU A 37 2.70 14.85 -3.06
N VAL A 38 2.81 16.15 -2.92
CA VAL A 38 1.68 17.05 -2.62
C VAL A 38 1.61 18.19 -3.64
N ASP A 39 0.44 18.78 -3.78
CA ASP A 39 0.24 20.02 -4.49
C ASP A 39 0.77 21.23 -3.68
N PRO A 40 0.76 22.46 -4.24
CA PRO A 40 1.20 23.65 -3.51
C PRO A 40 0.43 23.92 -2.21
N ASP A 41 -0.81 23.43 -2.09
CA ASP A 41 -1.68 23.61 -0.92
C ASP A 41 -1.50 22.48 0.12
N GLY A 42 -0.55 21.57 -0.08
CA GLY A 42 -0.23 20.47 0.84
C GLY A 42 -1.16 19.27 0.70
N LYS A 43 -2.04 19.22 -0.29
CA LYS A 43 -2.90 18.05 -0.54
C LYS A 43 -2.13 16.95 -1.26
N PHE A 44 -2.27 15.72 -0.79
CA PHE A 44 -1.59 14.55 -1.37
C PHE A 44 -2.02 14.26 -2.81
N ILE A 45 -1.04 13.89 -3.64
CA ILE A 45 -1.22 13.49 -5.05
C ILE A 45 -1.10 11.97 -5.16
N THR A 46 -1.98 11.35 -5.93
CA THR A 46 -1.99 9.90 -6.14
C THR A 46 -2.08 9.53 -7.62
N GLN A 47 -1.90 8.23 -7.93
CA GLN A 47 -2.13 7.69 -9.27
C GLN A 47 -3.57 7.92 -9.79
N ARG A 48 -4.55 8.27 -8.94
CA ARG A 48 -5.92 8.60 -9.40
C ARG A 48 -5.93 9.79 -10.34
N GLU A 49 -5.08 10.78 -10.07
CA GLU A 49 -4.99 12.04 -10.81
C GLU A 49 -3.67 12.19 -11.58
N LEU A 50 -2.61 11.50 -11.16
CA LEU A 50 -1.29 11.55 -11.78
C LEU A 50 -0.76 10.12 -12.00
N GLN A 51 -1.22 9.48 -13.06
CA GLN A 51 -0.93 8.07 -13.37
C GLN A 51 0.56 7.78 -13.51
N LEU A 52 1.34 8.75 -14.01
CA LEU A 52 2.79 8.67 -14.17
C LEU A 52 3.53 8.34 -12.86
N LEU A 53 2.91 8.56 -11.69
CA LEU A 53 3.51 8.17 -10.41
C LEU A 53 3.82 6.67 -10.33
N ALA A 54 3.06 5.81 -11.00
CA ALA A 54 3.34 4.37 -11.07
C ALA A 54 4.75 4.07 -11.60
N GLN A 55 5.31 4.94 -12.43
CA GLN A 55 6.62 4.76 -13.04
C GLN A 55 7.78 5.25 -12.15
N VAL A 56 7.49 5.95 -11.04
CA VAL A 56 8.53 6.53 -10.20
C VAL A 56 9.08 5.49 -9.23
N GLU A 57 10.33 5.11 -9.43
CA GLU A 57 11.12 4.35 -8.48
C GLU A 57 11.71 5.31 -7.44
N ALA A 58 11.60 4.97 -6.16
CA ALA A 58 12.11 5.78 -5.06
C ALA A 58 12.98 4.91 -4.15
N THR A 59 14.26 5.25 -4.03
CA THR A 59 15.22 4.53 -3.19
C THR A 59 15.72 5.44 -2.07
N HIS A 60 15.64 4.96 -0.83
CA HIS A 60 16.18 5.67 0.32
C HIS A 60 17.69 5.90 0.16
N VAL A 61 18.14 7.10 0.45
CA VAL A 61 19.56 7.48 0.54
C VAL A 61 19.78 8.26 1.83
N ALA A 62 21.04 8.44 2.22
CA ALA A 62 21.36 9.24 3.41
C ALA A 62 20.77 10.65 3.32
N GLY A 63 19.92 11.00 4.27
CA GLY A 63 19.25 12.29 4.36
C GLY A 63 18.16 12.56 3.31
N GLY A 64 17.72 11.56 2.54
CA GLY A 64 16.72 11.79 1.52
C GLY A 64 16.31 10.60 0.67
N VAL A 65 16.00 10.87 -0.60
CA VAL A 65 15.55 9.88 -1.57
C VAL A 65 16.13 10.12 -2.95
N HIS A 66 16.51 9.04 -3.61
CA HIS A 66 16.81 9.01 -5.03
C HIS A 66 15.57 8.59 -5.80
N LEU A 67 15.14 9.42 -6.74
CA LEU A 67 13.98 9.18 -7.61
C LEU A 67 14.44 8.89 -9.03
N LYS A 68 13.79 7.93 -9.70
CA LYS A 68 14.00 7.60 -11.10
C LYS A 68 12.66 7.41 -11.81
N MET A 69 12.50 7.99 -13.00
CA MET A 69 11.36 7.81 -13.89
C MET A 69 11.85 7.75 -15.35
N GLY A 70 11.93 6.55 -15.91
CA GLY A 70 12.57 6.33 -17.21
C GLY A 70 14.05 6.71 -17.15
N THR A 71 14.47 7.67 -17.97
CA THR A 71 15.84 8.21 -18.00
C THR A 71 16.06 9.41 -17.05
N ARG A 72 14.99 9.93 -16.45
CA ARG A 72 15.05 11.07 -15.52
C ARG A 72 15.43 10.58 -14.14
N THR A 73 16.35 11.28 -13.48
CA THR A 73 16.76 11.02 -12.09
C THR A 73 16.81 12.30 -11.29
N ALA A 74 16.55 12.22 -10.00
CA ALA A 74 16.72 13.30 -9.06
C ALA A 74 17.05 12.74 -7.67
N THR A 75 18.02 13.34 -6.99
CA THR A 75 18.25 13.08 -5.57
C THR A 75 17.71 14.26 -4.78
N VAL A 76 16.82 13.99 -3.84
CA VAL A 76 16.15 14.98 -3.02
C VAL A 76 16.56 14.78 -1.57
N SER A 77 17.12 15.84 -0.97
CA SER A 77 17.44 15.91 0.45
C SER A 77 16.39 16.73 1.18
N PHE A 78 16.25 16.48 2.47
CA PHE A 78 15.29 17.16 3.34
C PHE A 78 16.05 17.83 4.49
N ASP A 79 15.78 19.12 4.69
CA ASP A 79 16.16 19.82 5.91
C ASP A 79 15.02 19.63 6.94
N PRO A 80 15.29 19.00 8.09
CA PRO A 80 14.25 18.79 9.11
C PRO A 80 13.64 20.09 9.66
N ALA A 81 14.30 21.23 9.50
CA ALA A 81 13.77 22.53 9.88
C ALA A 81 12.71 23.06 8.89
N ARG A 82 12.72 22.61 7.65
CA ARG A 82 11.73 22.99 6.63
C ARG A 82 10.53 22.07 6.71
N ARG A 83 9.42 22.60 7.19
CA ARG A 83 8.18 21.84 7.41
C ARG A 83 7.05 22.35 6.53
N LEU A 84 6.12 21.45 6.22
CA LEU A 84 4.86 21.75 5.55
C LEU A 84 3.76 20.94 6.21
N ASP A 85 2.65 21.58 6.54
CA ASP A 85 1.44 20.90 6.95
C ASP A 85 0.75 20.33 5.71
N VAL A 86 0.63 19.00 5.67
CA VAL A 86 0.08 18.27 4.54
C VAL A 86 -1.13 17.48 4.96
N ARG A 87 -2.06 17.29 4.01
CA ARG A 87 -3.27 16.52 4.23
C ARG A 87 -3.21 15.18 3.51
N VAL A 88 -3.45 14.11 4.29
CA VAL A 88 -3.58 12.73 3.78
C VAL A 88 -4.94 12.21 4.22
N TRP A 89 -5.92 12.19 3.32
CA TRP A 89 -7.34 11.95 3.67
C TRP A 89 -7.81 12.96 4.72
N ASP A 90 -8.28 12.49 5.86
CA ASP A 90 -8.74 13.32 6.98
C ASP A 90 -7.63 13.64 8.00
N SER A 91 -6.39 13.15 7.75
CA SER A 91 -5.26 13.39 8.64
C SER A 91 -4.44 14.60 8.19
N GLU A 92 -4.08 15.47 9.14
CA GLU A 92 -3.08 16.53 8.95
C GLU A 92 -1.74 16.05 9.52
N VAL A 93 -0.67 16.26 8.76
CA VAL A 93 0.69 15.81 9.11
C VAL A 93 1.67 16.94 8.87
N ASN A 94 2.44 17.31 9.89
CA ASN A 94 3.56 18.23 9.73
C ASN A 94 4.79 17.44 9.26
N ALA A 95 5.11 17.52 7.97
CA ALA A 95 6.16 16.74 7.31
C ALA A 95 7.35 17.59 6.88
N ALA A 96 8.55 16.99 6.78
CA ALA A 96 9.69 17.64 6.17
C ALA A 96 9.42 17.83 4.66
N VAL A 97 9.77 18.99 4.10
CA VAL A 97 9.50 19.32 2.70
C VAL A 97 10.79 19.53 1.92
N SER A 98 10.80 19.10 0.66
CA SER A 98 11.89 19.28 -0.28
C SER A 98 12.24 20.75 -0.53
N GLU A 99 13.45 20.98 -1.04
CA GLU A 99 13.88 22.30 -1.44
C GLU A 99 13.24 22.74 -2.78
N ALA A 100 13.14 24.05 -3.00
CA ALA A 100 12.54 24.64 -4.20
C ALA A 100 13.17 24.13 -5.52
N ARG A 101 14.49 23.83 -5.51
CA ARG A 101 15.17 23.26 -6.68
C ARG A 101 14.66 21.86 -7.02
N ALA A 102 14.43 21.03 -6.01
CA ALA A 102 13.86 19.70 -6.21
C ALA A 102 12.41 19.82 -6.69
N ASP A 103 11.62 20.70 -6.11
CA ASP A 103 10.24 20.98 -6.51
C ASP A 103 10.16 21.39 -7.98
N ALA A 104 11.04 22.29 -8.44
CA ALA A 104 11.12 22.71 -9.85
C ALA A 104 11.47 21.53 -10.79
N THR A 105 12.39 20.67 -10.37
CA THR A 105 12.75 19.46 -11.13
C THR A 105 11.57 18.52 -11.27
N LEU A 106 10.88 18.21 -10.17
CA LEU A 106 9.72 17.31 -10.16
C LEU A 106 8.52 17.92 -10.88
N ALA A 107 8.31 19.24 -10.77
CA ALA A 107 7.29 19.93 -11.56
C ALA A 107 7.53 19.77 -13.07
N GLY A 108 8.80 19.81 -13.51
CA GLY A 108 9.17 19.52 -14.90
C GLY A 108 8.89 18.06 -15.32
N TRP A 109 8.96 17.08 -14.39
CA TRP A 109 8.62 15.69 -14.71
C TRP A 109 7.12 15.49 -14.95
N PHE A 110 6.30 16.15 -14.14
CA PHE A 110 4.85 15.93 -14.08
C PHE A 110 4.02 17.00 -14.80
N GLY A 111 4.66 18.07 -15.30
CA GLY A 111 3.98 19.17 -16.00
C GLY A 111 3.04 19.98 -15.11
N ARG A 112 3.23 19.94 -13.78
CA ARG A 112 2.44 20.67 -12.80
C ARG A 112 3.26 20.96 -11.53
N PRO A 113 2.94 22.03 -10.78
CA PRO A 113 3.57 22.28 -9.50
C PRO A 113 3.35 21.12 -8.51
N VAL A 114 4.43 20.62 -7.94
CA VAL A 114 4.42 19.57 -6.90
C VAL A 114 5.52 19.83 -5.91
N ARG A 115 5.37 19.31 -4.69
CA ARG A 115 6.41 19.25 -3.66
C ARG A 115 6.54 17.82 -3.17
N LEU A 116 7.75 17.42 -2.83
CA LEU A 116 7.98 16.13 -2.18
C LEU A 116 8.06 16.32 -0.67
N VAL A 117 7.37 15.48 0.07
CA VAL A 117 7.41 15.48 1.55
C VAL A 117 7.88 14.15 2.08
N HIS A 118 8.49 14.20 3.26
CA HIS A 118 9.07 13.07 3.97
C HIS A 118 8.44 12.92 5.35
N MET A 119 7.97 11.72 5.65
CA MET A 119 7.55 11.28 6.97
C MET A 119 8.80 10.97 7.79
N ASP A 120 9.42 12.02 8.31
CA ASP A 120 10.58 11.91 9.19
C ASP A 120 10.16 11.53 10.63
N GLU A 121 11.10 11.46 11.57
CA GLU A 121 10.85 11.07 12.96
C GLU A 121 9.97 12.08 13.74
N ARG A 122 9.85 13.30 13.23
CA ARG A 122 9.03 14.38 13.85
C ARG A 122 7.60 14.38 13.33
N ALA A 123 7.35 13.71 12.20
CA ALA A 123 6.02 13.58 11.62
C ALA A 123 5.30 12.39 12.25
N ALA A 124 4.05 12.58 12.61
CA ALA A 124 3.23 11.55 13.25
C ALA A 124 1.87 11.42 12.57
N ARG A 125 1.44 10.18 12.40
CA ARG A 125 0.10 9.79 11.97
C ARG A 125 -0.23 8.43 12.55
N VAL A 126 -1.49 8.21 12.93
CA VAL A 126 -1.96 6.94 13.49
C VAL A 126 -3.13 6.38 12.69
N VAL A 127 -3.33 5.08 12.79
CA VAL A 127 -4.51 4.38 12.29
C VAL A 127 -5.75 4.87 13.04
N GLY A 128 -6.91 4.91 12.37
CA GLY A 128 -8.16 5.29 13.04
C GLY A 128 -8.51 4.36 14.20
N GLU A 129 -8.91 4.91 15.33
CA GLU A 129 -9.18 4.19 16.59
C GLU A 129 -10.26 3.11 16.45
N GLU A 130 -11.15 3.24 15.47
CA GLU A 130 -12.17 2.25 15.19
C GLU A 130 -11.65 0.89 14.66
N TRP A 131 -10.36 0.84 14.28
CA TRP A 131 -9.73 -0.34 13.65
C TRP A 131 -8.54 -0.89 14.41
N ALA A 132 -8.07 -0.20 15.40
CA ALA A 132 -6.95 -0.66 16.23
C ALA A 132 -7.20 -0.23 17.69
N ASP A 133 -7.17 -1.19 18.60
CA ASP A 133 -7.41 -0.94 20.04
C ASP A 133 -6.31 -0.08 20.68
N GLU A 134 -5.14 -0.04 20.07
CA GLU A 134 -4.01 0.79 20.45
C GLU A 134 -3.61 1.70 19.30
N ALA A 135 -3.10 2.88 19.63
CA ALA A 135 -2.61 3.83 18.63
C ALA A 135 -1.47 3.21 17.81
N ALA A 136 -1.79 2.76 16.60
CA ALA A 136 -0.83 2.18 15.66
C ALA A 136 -0.29 3.27 14.73
N PRO A 137 1.03 3.54 14.72
CA PRO A 137 1.60 4.53 13.81
C PRO A 137 1.51 4.04 12.36
N VAL A 138 1.40 5.00 11.42
CA VAL A 138 1.35 4.72 9.99
C VAL A 138 2.01 5.85 9.20
N GLY A 139 2.75 5.49 8.15
CA GLY A 139 3.34 6.44 7.22
C GLY A 139 2.30 7.09 6.29
N PHE A 140 2.70 7.44 5.06
CA PHE A 140 1.79 7.98 4.05
C PHE A 140 0.94 6.90 3.34
N ALA A 141 0.83 5.68 3.89
CA ALA A 141 -0.14 4.68 3.43
C ALA A 141 -1.58 5.21 3.53
N ASP A 142 -2.53 4.57 2.85
CA ASP A 142 -3.91 5.09 2.85
C ASP A 142 -4.55 5.06 4.25
N GLY A 143 -4.32 4.04 5.04
CA GLY A 143 -4.84 3.98 6.40
C GLY A 143 -4.11 3.01 7.34
N PHE A 144 -3.33 2.08 6.80
CA PHE A 144 -2.73 0.99 7.59
C PHE A 144 -1.28 0.73 7.17
N PRO A 145 -0.44 0.26 8.11
CA PRO A 145 0.99 0.09 7.89
C PRO A 145 1.35 -1.07 6.95
N VAL A 146 0.54 -2.13 6.90
CA VAL A 146 0.82 -3.33 6.10
C VAL A 146 -0.43 -3.81 5.36
N LEU A 147 -0.25 -4.28 4.13
CA LEU A 147 -1.27 -5.00 3.36
C LEU A 147 -0.80 -6.44 3.14
N ILE A 148 -1.58 -7.41 3.61
CA ILE A 148 -1.37 -8.84 3.39
C ILE A 148 -2.37 -9.34 2.35
N THR A 149 -1.90 -10.12 1.39
CA THR A 149 -2.72 -10.77 0.34
C THR A 149 -2.26 -12.19 0.12
N THR A 150 -3.04 -12.98 -0.62
CA THR A 150 -2.77 -14.39 -0.86
C THR A 150 -2.74 -14.73 -2.35
N THR A 151 -1.99 -15.77 -2.70
CA THR A 151 -1.87 -16.26 -4.09
C THR A 151 -3.16 -16.88 -4.58
N ALA A 152 -3.85 -17.67 -3.75
CA ALA A 152 -5.10 -18.33 -4.11
C ALA A 152 -6.24 -17.32 -4.38
N SER A 153 -6.32 -16.23 -3.60
CA SER A 153 -7.32 -15.17 -3.82
C SER A 153 -7.09 -14.43 -5.14
N LEU A 154 -5.83 -14.21 -5.53
CA LEU A 154 -5.52 -13.66 -6.86
C LEU A 154 -5.90 -14.65 -7.97
N ALA A 155 -5.64 -15.94 -7.77
CA ALA A 155 -5.99 -16.97 -8.75
C ALA A 155 -7.51 -17.03 -8.97
N ASP A 156 -8.34 -17.02 -7.92
CA ASP A 156 -9.83 -17.01 -8.04
C ASP A 156 -10.33 -15.72 -8.73
N LEU A 157 -9.75 -14.57 -8.42
CA LEU A 157 -10.06 -13.33 -9.14
C LEU A 157 -9.75 -13.47 -10.63
N ASN A 158 -8.59 -14.01 -10.99
CA ASN A 158 -8.18 -14.18 -12.38
C ASN A 158 -9.06 -15.18 -13.13
N VAL A 159 -9.52 -16.25 -12.47
CA VAL A 159 -10.55 -17.15 -13.05
C VAL A 159 -11.81 -16.36 -13.40
N THR A 160 -12.26 -15.47 -12.52
CA THR A 160 -13.44 -14.62 -12.76
C THR A 160 -13.20 -13.63 -13.92
N LEU A 161 -12.02 -13.02 -14.03
CA LEU A 161 -11.68 -12.12 -15.13
C LEU A 161 -11.66 -12.85 -16.49
N ILE A 162 -11.01 -14.02 -16.54
CA ILE A 162 -10.94 -14.85 -17.74
C ILE A 162 -12.33 -15.29 -18.19
N ALA A 163 -13.20 -15.71 -17.27
CA ALA A 163 -14.60 -16.07 -17.57
C ALA A 163 -15.40 -14.89 -18.17
N LYS A 164 -14.98 -13.65 -17.92
CA LYS A 164 -15.55 -12.44 -18.54
C LYS A 164 -14.86 -12.01 -19.82
N GLY A 165 -13.93 -12.79 -20.35
CA GLY A 165 -13.16 -12.46 -21.54
C GLY A 165 -12.11 -11.36 -21.31
N GLN A 166 -11.71 -11.15 -20.06
CA GLN A 166 -10.66 -10.19 -19.70
C GLN A 166 -9.33 -10.90 -19.45
N GLU A 167 -8.24 -10.15 -19.59
CA GLU A 167 -6.90 -10.64 -19.26
C GLU A 167 -6.73 -10.80 -17.73
N PRO A 168 -5.95 -11.79 -17.28
CA PRO A 168 -5.57 -11.89 -15.86
C PRO A 168 -4.70 -10.71 -15.45
N VAL A 169 -4.68 -10.42 -14.15
CA VAL A 169 -3.88 -9.34 -13.57
C VAL A 169 -2.84 -9.88 -12.60
N GLY A 170 -1.74 -9.14 -12.43
CA GLY A 170 -0.71 -9.43 -11.45
C GLY A 170 -1.03 -8.89 -10.05
N MET A 171 -0.31 -9.41 -9.03
CA MET A 171 -0.43 -8.95 -7.66
C MET A 171 0.03 -7.49 -7.47
N ASP A 172 0.88 -6.99 -8.34
CA ASP A 172 1.37 -5.61 -8.36
C ASP A 172 0.24 -4.57 -8.42
N ARG A 173 -0.91 -4.91 -9.06
CA ARG A 173 -2.12 -4.07 -9.11
C ARG A 173 -2.65 -3.72 -7.72
N PHE A 174 -2.42 -4.58 -6.74
CA PHE A 174 -2.93 -4.44 -5.37
C PHE A 174 -1.95 -3.76 -4.42
N ARG A 175 -0.70 -3.55 -4.84
CA ARG A 175 0.32 -2.86 -4.05
C ARG A 175 0.57 -3.53 -2.68
N THR A 176 0.62 -4.84 -2.71
CA THR A 176 0.81 -5.72 -1.56
C THR A 176 2.17 -5.50 -0.90
N ASN A 177 2.20 -5.53 0.44
CA ASN A 177 3.43 -5.57 1.22
C ASN A 177 3.91 -7.00 1.44
N ILE A 178 3.05 -7.89 1.93
CA ILE A 178 3.36 -9.30 2.21
C ILE A 178 2.39 -10.16 1.40
N LEU A 179 2.94 -11.00 0.54
CA LEU A 179 2.20 -12.00 -0.23
C LEU A 179 2.41 -13.37 0.39
N ILE A 180 1.33 -14.03 0.74
CA ILE A 180 1.30 -15.37 1.32
C ILE A 180 0.87 -16.37 0.25
N ASP A 181 1.61 -17.47 0.15
CA ASP A 181 1.23 -18.63 -0.62
C ASP A 181 0.29 -19.52 0.20
N ASN A 182 -0.90 -19.81 -0.34
CA ASN A 182 -1.91 -20.64 0.27
C ASN A 182 -2.72 -21.39 -0.79
N ASP A 183 -3.47 -22.41 -0.38
CA ASP A 183 -4.23 -23.27 -1.28
C ASP A 183 -5.69 -22.83 -1.46
N GLU A 184 -6.27 -22.15 -0.44
CA GLU A 184 -7.70 -21.83 -0.41
C GLU A 184 -7.93 -20.34 -0.67
N PRO A 185 -8.71 -19.95 -1.70
CA PRO A 185 -9.02 -18.55 -1.96
C PRO A 185 -9.86 -17.94 -0.84
N TRP A 186 -9.52 -16.71 -0.50
CA TRP A 186 -10.20 -15.90 0.52
C TRP A 186 -10.12 -16.47 1.94
N GLU A 187 -9.17 -17.35 2.21
CA GLU A 187 -8.89 -17.89 3.54
C GLU A 187 -8.48 -16.78 4.52
N GLU A 188 -7.83 -15.73 4.00
CA GLU A 188 -7.45 -14.54 4.77
C GLU A 188 -8.64 -13.82 5.42
N ASP A 189 -9.87 -14.07 5.00
CA ASP A 189 -11.06 -13.50 5.63
C ASP A 189 -11.31 -14.07 7.05
N PHE A 190 -10.76 -15.23 7.33
CA PHE A 190 -10.85 -15.86 8.65
C PHE A 190 -9.66 -15.55 9.57
N TRP A 191 -8.59 -14.95 9.06
CA TRP A 191 -7.42 -14.66 9.88
C TRP A 191 -7.64 -13.40 10.71
N GLU A 192 -7.67 -13.54 12.03
CA GLU A 192 -7.72 -12.41 12.96
C GLU A 192 -6.31 -11.93 13.29
N SER A 193 -5.41 -12.87 13.64
CA SER A 193 -3.99 -12.58 13.77
C SER A 193 -3.14 -13.70 13.17
N VAL A 194 -1.99 -13.31 12.61
CA VAL A 194 -1.02 -14.24 12.02
C VAL A 194 0.38 -13.95 12.56
N GLU A 195 1.21 -14.98 12.61
CA GLU A 195 2.64 -14.84 12.92
C GLU A 195 3.47 -15.13 11.68
N ILE A 196 4.45 -14.25 11.41
CA ILE A 196 5.42 -14.36 10.33
C ILE A 196 6.77 -13.93 10.87
N GLY A 197 7.79 -14.81 10.79
CA GLY A 197 9.13 -14.49 11.28
C GLY A 197 9.19 -14.13 12.77
N GLY A 198 8.28 -14.69 13.59
CA GLY A 198 8.15 -14.39 15.02
C GLY A 198 7.45 -13.07 15.34
N ILE A 199 6.90 -12.38 14.34
CA ILE A 199 6.16 -11.12 14.47
C ILE A 199 4.67 -11.41 14.30
N THR A 200 3.85 -10.97 15.27
CA THR A 200 2.40 -11.04 15.15
C THR A 200 1.88 -9.82 14.40
N PHE A 201 1.00 -10.09 13.42
CA PHE A 201 0.24 -9.09 12.68
C PHE A 201 -1.25 -9.30 12.92
N ASP A 202 -1.94 -8.28 13.39
CA ASP A 202 -3.40 -8.29 13.49
C ASP A 202 -4.00 -7.79 12.17
N LEU A 203 -4.86 -8.60 11.58
CA LEU A 203 -5.60 -8.26 10.36
C LEU A 203 -6.87 -7.51 10.76
N VAL A 204 -6.79 -6.20 10.81
CA VAL A 204 -7.79 -5.35 11.47
C VAL A 204 -8.93 -4.91 10.54
N LYS A 205 -8.67 -4.80 9.24
CA LYS A 205 -9.66 -4.28 8.27
C LYS A 205 -9.46 -4.90 6.90
N PRO A 206 -10.51 -5.43 6.24
CA PRO A 206 -10.38 -5.83 4.84
C PRO A 206 -10.07 -4.61 3.96
N CYS A 207 -9.28 -4.81 2.91
CA CYS A 207 -8.85 -3.71 2.07
C CYS A 207 -9.85 -3.44 0.94
N ALA A 208 -10.60 -2.35 1.05
CA ALA A 208 -11.45 -1.87 -0.04
C ALA A 208 -10.59 -1.35 -1.20
N ARG A 209 -10.90 -1.81 -2.40
CA ARG A 209 -10.11 -1.52 -3.59
C ARG A 209 -10.73 -0.39 -4.41
N CYS A 210 -9.86 0.45 -4.95
CA CYS A 210 -10.26 1.60 -5.75
C CYS A 210 -9.76 1.49 -7.19
N ILE A 211 -10.09 2.46 -8.02
CA ILE A 211 -9.74 2.54 -9.44
C ILE A 211 -8.22 2.37 -9.72
N MET A 212 -7.34 2.60 -8.76
CA MET A 212 -5.90 2.41 -8.95
C MET A 212 -5.52 0.97 -9.30
N THR A 213 -6.32 -0.04 -8.89
CA THR A 213 -6.07 -1.44 -9.26
C THR A 213 -6.29 -1.73 -10.74
N THR A 214 -6.95 -0.84 -11.47
CA THR A 214 -7.11 -0.97 -12.93
C THR A 214 -5.90 -0.43 -13.72
N GLN A 215 -4.91 0.18 -13.01
CA GLN A 215 -3.72 0.70 -13.65
C GLN A 215 -2.60 -0.34 -13.69
N ASP A 216 -1.95 -0.45 -14.81
CA ASP A 216 -0.68 -1.14 -14.95
C ASP A 216 0.40 -0.40 -14.15
N GLN A 217 1.09 -1.10 -13.26
CA GLN A 217 2.05 -0.49 -12.33
C GLN A 217 3.43 -0.23 -12.98
N VAL A 218 3.61 -0.63 -14.23
CA VAL A 218 4.82 -0.34 -15.02
C VAL A 218 4.60 0.90 -15.87
N THR A 219 3.48 0.98 -16.58
CA THR A 219 3.18 2.07 -17.52
C THR A 219 2.36 3.21 -16.92
N GLY A 220 1.58 2.90 -15.86
CA GLY A 220 0.59 3.82 -15.29
C GLY A 220 -0.73 3.84 -16.06
N GLU A 221 -0.82 3.18 -17.21
CA GLU A 221 -2.01 3.17 -18.05
C GLU A 221 -3.10 2.24 -17.51
N ARG A 222 -4.36 2.53 -17.82
CA ARG A 222 -5.49 1.65 -17.47
C ARG A 222 -5.71 0.65 -18.59
N ILE A 223 -4.95 -0.44 -18.57
CA ILE A 223 -4.95 -1.50 -19.56
C ILE A 223 -5.06 -2.89 -18.91
N GLY A 224 -5.46 -3.90 -19.70
CA GLY A 224 -5.64 -5.27 -19.26
C GLY A 224 -6.92 -5.50 -18.46
N GLY A 225 -6.96 -6.54 -17.64
CA GLY A 225 -8.12 -6.90 -16.84
C GLY A 225 -8.51 -5.82 -15.82
N ASN A 226 -9.78 -5.78 -15.47
CA ASN A 226 -10.33 -4.85 -14.48
C ASN A 226 -10.67 -5.55 -13.16
N PRO A 227 -9.80 -5.50 -12.15
CA PRO A 227 -10.02 -6.17 -10.87
C PRO A 227 -11.32 -5.75 -10.17
N ILE A 228 -11.73 -4.48 -10.31
CA ILE A 228 -12.97 -3.97 -9.70
C ILE A 228 -14.19 -4.73 -10.23
N GLN A 229 -14.22 -4.98 -11.54
CA GLN A 229 -15.32 -5.73 -12.17
C GLN A 229 -15.29 -7.21 -11.78
N GLY A 230 -14.10 -7.82 -11.69
CA GLY A 230 -13.95 -9.20 -11.24
C GLY A 230 -14.38 -9.40 -9.79
N LEU A 231 -13.91 -8.53 -8.90
CA LEU A 231 -14.26 -8.57 -7.46
C LEU A 231 -15.73 -8.26 -7.19
N ALA A 232 -16.38 -7.44 -8.02
CA ALA A 232 -17.75 -6.99 -7.78
C ALA A 232 -18.78 -8.14 -7.72
N GLU A 233 -18.47 -9.31 -8.23
CA GLU A 233 -19.37 -10.47 -8.20
C GLU A 233 -19.42 -11.14 -6.82
N LYS A 234 -18.26 -11.37 -6.23
CA LYS A 234 -18.12 -12.20 -5.03
C LYS A 234 -17.64 -11.41 -3.81
N ARG A 235 -17.03 -10.24 -4.02
CA ARG A 235 -16.25 -9.53 -3.01
C ARG A 235 -16.79 -8.13 -2.68
N MET A 236 -18.05 -7.85 -2.96
CA MET A 236 -18.68 -6.58 -2.58
C MET A 236 -19.03 -6.61 -1.09
N SER A 237 -18.45 -5.72 -0.30
CA SER A 237 -18.74 -5.61 1.13
C SER A 237 -20.22 -5.28 1.41
N ALA A 238 -20.81 -5.97 2.37
CA ALA A 238 -22.14 -5.64 2.92
C ALA A 238 -22.03 -4.65 4.10
N ASP A 239 -20.87 -4.54 4.73
CA ASP A 239 -20.63 -3.63 5.86
C ASP A 239 -20.37 -2.21 5.37
N ARG A 240 -21.17 -1.26 5.88
CA ARG A 240 -21.07 0.17 5.51
C ARG A 240 -19.78 0.85 5.99
N ARG A 241 -19.11 0.29 7.00
CA ARG A 241 -17.82 0.80 7.48
C ARG A 241 -16.69 0.61 6.46
N VAL A 242 -16.83 -0.39 5.58
CA VAL A 242 -15.84 -0.69 4.51
C VAL A 242 -16.58 -0.81 3.18
N PRO A 243 -17.02 0.29 2.56
CA PRO A 243 -17.77 0.23 1.32
C PRO A 243 -16.86 -0.11 0.14
N GLY A 244 -17.36 -0.92 -0.81
CA GLY A 244 -16.68 -1.26 -2.05
C GLY A 244 -16.29 -2.73 -2.16
N VAL A 245 -15.50 -3.06 -3.17
CA VAL A 245 -14.99 -4.41 -3.41
C VAL A 245 -13.72 -4.65 -2.60
N LEU A 246 -13.55 -5.87 -2.08
CA LEU A 246 -12.50 -6.22 -1.13
C LEU A 246 -11.46 -7.17 -1.74
N PHE A 247 -10.17 -6.90 -1.46
CA PHE A 247 -9.07 -7.80 -1.78
C PHE A 247 -7.91 -7.58 -0.82
N GLY A 248 -7.53 -8.63 -0.08
CA GLY A 248 -6.51 -8.61 0.96
C GLY A 248 -6.95 -7.89 2.24
N TRP A 249 -6.10 -7.93 3.24
CA TRP A 249 -6.35 -7.40 4.56
C TRP A 249 -5.27 -6.41 5.01
N ASN A 250 -5.72 -5.31 5.55
CA ASN A 250 -4.87 -4.36 6.24
C ASN A 250 -4.49 -4.92 7.61
N ALA A 251 -3.22 -4.84 7.93
CA ALA A 251 -2.67 -5.41 9.15
C ALA A 251 -1.81 -4.41 9.92
N VAL A 252 -1.74 -4.62 11.23
CA VAL A 252 -0.93 -3.85 12.18
C VAL A 252 0.06 -4.81 12.83
N PRO A 253 1.38 -4.55 12.76
CA PRO A 253 2.38 -5.36 13.47
C PRO A 253 2.34 -5.05 14.97
N ARG A 254 2.39 -6.10 15.80
CA ARG A 254 2.37 -5.99 17.27
C ARG A 254 3.76 -6.02 17.91
N SER A 255 4.78 -6.35 17.12
CA SER A 255 6.17 -6.33 17.55
C SER A 255 7.09 -5.97 16.37
N GLU A 256 8.33 -5.65 16.68
CA GLU A 256 9.36 -5.38 15.70
C GLU A 256 10.21 -6.63 15.43
N GLY A 257 10.80 -6.71 14.26
CA GLY A 257 11.68 -7.82 13.87
C GLY A 257 12.03 -7.77 12.39
N VAL A 258 12.27 -8.94 11.81
CA VAL A 258 12.61 -9.09 10.38
C VAL A 258 11.74 -10.17 9.77
N VAL A 259 11.15 -9.88 8.61
CA VAL A 259 10.46 -10.87 7.78
C VAL A 259 11.30 -11.14 6.55
N ASN A 260 11.45 -12.39 6.21
CA ASN A 260 12.20 -12.86 5.04
C ASN A 260 11.29 -13.54 4.02
N LEU A 261 11.67 -13.49 2.77
CA LEU A 261 11.08 -14.32 1.74
C LEU A 261 11.28 -15.80 2.11
N GLY A 262 10.19 -16.58 2.09
CA GLY A 262 10.20 -18.00 2.49
C GLY A 262 9.87 -18.24 3.96
N ASP A 263 9.78 -17.23 4.81
CA ASP A 263 9.34 -17.40 6.20
C ASP A 263 7.95 -18.07 6.24
N GLU A 264 7.81 -18.97 7.22
CA GLU A 264 6.51 -19.60 7.48
C GLU A 264 5.53 -18.63 8.10
N MET A 265 4.29 -18.71 7.66
CA MET A 265 3.16 -18.00 8.27
C MET A 265 2.23 -19.01 8.93
N ARG A 266 1.83 -18.72 10.16
CA ARG A 266 0.80 -19.48 10.89
C ARG A 266 -0.32 -18.55 11.35
N VAL A 267 -1.54 -19.04 11.33
CA VAL A 267 -2.68 -18.35 11.94
C VAL A 267 -2.58 -18.53 13.47
N VAL A 268 -2.60 -17.43 14.20
CA VAL A 268 -2.56 -17.40 15.67
C VAL A 268 -3.99 -17.43 16.21
N THR A 269 -4.82 -16.52 15.68
CA THR A 269 -6.24 -16.44 16.03
C THR A 269 -7.06 -16.36 14.75
N ALA A 270 -8.15 -17.11 14.70
CA ALA A 270 -9.08 -17.13 13.58
C ALA A 270 -10.43 -16.53 13.98
N ARG A 271 -11.05 -15.82 13.04
CA ARG A 271 -12.45 -15.39 13.15
C ARG A 271 -13.39 -16.56 12.94
N GLU A 272 -14.49 -16.57 13.66
CA GLU A 272 -15.56 -17.57 13.47
C GLU A 272 -16.32 -17.33 12.16
N GLU A 273 -16.46 -16.07 11.74
CA GLU A 273 -17.23 -15.69 10.56
C GLU A 273 -16.38 -14.84 9.61
N ARG A 274 -16.65 -14.96 8.32
CA ARG A 274 -16.11 -14.10 7.27
C ARG A 274 -16.61 -12.67 7.41
N TRP A 275 -15.84 -11.73 6.86
CA TRP A 275 -16.37 -10.39 6.61
C TRP A 275 -17.64 -10.46 5.74
N PRO A 276 -18.73 -9.75 6.09
CA PRO A 276 -20.00 -9.87 5.39
C PRO A 276 -19.91 -9.35 3.95
N MET A 277 -20.27 -10.20 2.99
CA MET A 277 -20.35 -9.88 1.57
C MET A 277 -21.79 -9.73 1.11
N LYS A 278 -22.03 -8.84 0.12
CA LYS A 278 -23.33 -8.77 -0.53
C LYS A 278 -23.57 -10.03 -1.35
N ILE A 279 -24.66 -10.70 -1.06
CA ILE A 279 -25.14 -11.79 -1.89
C ILE A 279 -25.81 -11.14 -3.11
N ARG A 280 -25.33 -11.45 -4.31
CA ARG A 280 -26.05 -11.13 -5.53
C ARG A 280 -27.05 -12.26 -5.80
N ALA A 281 -28.33 -11.91 -5.87
CA ALA A 281 -29.39 -12.80 -6.31
C ALA A 281 -29.24 -13.08 -7.81
#